data_438ea506ce0d8b06c6cb327d2a99babf
#
_entry.id   438ea506ce0d8b06c6cb327d2a99babf
#
_cell.length_a   1.000
_cell.length_b   1.000
_cell.length_c   1.000
_cell.angle_alpha   90.00
_cell.angle_beta   90.00
_cell.angle_gamma   90.00
#
_symmetry.space_group_name_H-M   'P 1'
#
loop_
_entity.id
_entity.type
_entity.pdbx_description
1 polymer ?
#
loop_
_entity_poly.entity_id
_entity_poly.type
_entity_poly.pdbx_seq_one_letter_code
_entity_poly.pdbx_strand_id
1 'polypeptide(L)'
;MKRIARITLLLLLAAGLWLALKPTMGNRRFTFLPFRWSEYIDRMDFWLNLGAFGILGMTVWLAFGTLEKAFRSVWLMTGFITLLNILLELIQSSIPGRAMDMADVWAGLFGCVGGIVAGLVLQLVSIRKKTGSKEPQVLFLDQTGRLGGAELMLLDIAAARAADSEVILFQDGEFRTALENVGVKTSVLELGDEASTVDKQAGLKRVLRSIPGILELMLQLVQAARSFDVVYANTAKALIIGGPAARLAGRPLIFHLHDIIADGHFSVLNQQALVHCANLCAQSVIANSEATKAAFIACGGRAELCVVIPNGFRIPAERSAKAKVDDLRGSLGIPAGAWTVLMAGRLAHWKGQHVLLEALKAVPKAHAVLLGDALFTDEDRQYALQLHTQADAPELAGRIHFAGFQKETMAYFDLADVVVHASVHAEPFGRVIVEGMLAGKPVIASRAGGAAEIVQHEQTGLLVVPGSASELADALMRLLNDSKFAHDLARQAQQTAQDTYALNAVQEKIESVIQQTASRASREESEMATNHPIQQAA
;
A
#
# COMPACT_ATOMS: atom_id res chain seq x y z
N MET A 1 -0.20 -20.27 26.15
CA MET A 1 0.72 -19.27 26.73
C MET A 1 0.06 -18.34 27.74
N LYS A 2 -1.02 -17.58 27.42
CA LYS A 2 -1.65 -16.58 28.33
C LYS A 2 -2.04 -17.13 29.72
N ARG A 3 -2.60 -18.35 29.82
CA ARG A 3 -2.98 -18.96 31.11
C ARG A 3 -1.77 -19.28 31.99
N ILE A 4 -0.70 -19.82 31.40
CA ILE A 4 0.55 -20.12 32.12
C ILE A 4 1.19 -18.80 32.58
N ALA A 5 1.30 -17.80 31.71
CA ALA A 5 1.84 -16.50 32.06
C ALA A 5 1.10 -15.81 33.19
N ARG A 6 -0.24 -15.94 33.27
CA ARG A 6 -1.04 -15.40 34.39
C ARG A 6 -0.74 -16.10 35.72
N ILE A 7 -0.56 -17.41 35.71
CA ILE A 7 -0.19 -18.17 36.92
C ILE A 7 1.22 -17.79 37.38
N THR A 8 2.16 -17.72 36.44
CA THR A 8 3.53 -17.30 36.71
C THR A 8 3.58 -15.87 37.27
N LEU A 9 2.76 -14.95 36.73
CA LEU A 9 2.65 -13.60 37.24
C LEU A 9 2.20 -13.55 38.70
N LEU A 10 1.17 -14.31 39.06
CA LEU A 10 0.67 -14.37 40.43
C LEU A 10 1.75 -14.89 41.39
N LEU A 11 2.52 -15.91 40.97
CA LEU A 11 3.62 -16.45 41.76
C LEU A 11 4.77 -15.44 41.93
N LEU A 12 5.12 -14.71 40.87
CA LEU A 12 6.15 -13.67 40.90
C LEU A 12 5.74 -12.50 41.80
N LEU A 13 4.49 -12.06 41.72
CA LEU A 13 3.97 -10.99 42.60
C LEU A 13 3.97 -11.41 44.06
N ALA A 14 3.54 -12.65 44.38
CA ALA A 14 3.55 -13.19 45.74
C ALA A 14 4.99 -13.32 46.28
N ALA A 15 5.92 -13.83 45.48
CA ALA A 15 7.33 -13.96 45.87
C ALA A 15 7.98 -12.58 46.05
N GLY A 16 7.71 -11.62 45.14
CA GLY A 16 8.20 -10.24 45.24
C GLY A 16 7.69 -9.54 46.50
N LEU A 17 6.41 -9.67 46.80
CA LEU A 17 5.80 -9.09 48.02
C LEU A 17 6.41 -9.72 49.30
N TRP A 18 6.59 -11.06 49.30
CA TRP A 18 7.21 -11.76 50.42
C TRP A 18 8.64 -11.32 50.66
N LEU A 19 9.45 -11.15 49.60
CA LEU A 19 10.83 -10.65 49.69
C LEU A 19 10.88 -9.20 50.16
N ALA A 20 9.96 -8.34 49.67
CA ALA A 20 9.87 -6.94 50.04
C ALA A 20 9.49 -6.73 51.52
N LEU A 21 8.62 -7.56 52.06
CA LEU A 21 8.09 -7.46 53.44
C LEU A 21 8.94 -8.20 54.47
N LYS A 22 9.92 -9.01 54.07
CA LYS A 22 10.75 -9.78 55.02
C LYS A 22 11.62 -8.84 55.83
N PRO A 23 11.54 -8.87 57.21
CA PRO A 23 12.39 -8.05 58.06
C PRO A 23 13.87 -8.39 57.87
N THR A 24 14.71 -7.37 57.72
CA THR A 24 16.17 -7.57 57.68
C THR A 24 16.69 -7.77 59.09
N MET A 25 17.10 -8.99 59.44
CA MET A 25 17.91 -9.24 60.67
C MET A 25 19.37 -8.89 60.36
N GLY A 26 19.77 -7.68 60.69
CA GLY A 26 21.14 -7.21 60.46
C GLY A 26 21.49 -6.96 58.99
N ASN A 27 22.70 -6.51 58.69
CA ASN A 27 23.22 -6.14 57.36
C ASN A 27 23.28 -7.29 56.31
N ARG A 28 22.52 -8.38 56.44
CA ARG A 28 22.55 -9.53 55.52
C ARG A 28 21.16 -9.82 54.98
N ARG A 29 20.94 -9.53 53.70
CA ARG A 29 19.68 -9.85 52.98
C ARG A 29 19.45 -11.36 52.81
N PHE A 30 20.52 -12.18 52.78
CA PHE A 30 20.44 -13.62 52.55
C PHE A 30 21.20 -14.40 53.66
N THR A 31 20.56 -14.62 54.78
CA THR A 31 21.15 -15.35 55.94
C THR A 31 21.45 -16.82 55.67
N PHE A 32 20.94 -17.39 54.57
CA PHE A 32 21.18 -18.79 54.16
C PHE A 32 22.37 -18.95 53.20
N LEU A 33 22.96 -17.82 52.72
CA LEU A 33 24.13 -17.85 51.82
C LEU A 33 25.42 -17.60 52.59
N PRO A 34 26.56 -18.16 52.12
CA PRO A 34 27.88 -17.84 52.70
C PRO A 34 28.16 -16.34 52.65
N PHE A 35 28.87 -15.81 53.66
CA PHE A 35 29.15 -14.37 53.83
C PHE A 35 29.69 -13.68 52.57
N ARG A 36 30.61 -14.32 51.86
CA ARG A 36 31.18 -13.80 50.59
C ARG A 36 30.13 -13.61 49.48
N TRP A 37 29.15 -14.50 49.38
CA TRP A 37 28.09 -14.43 48.40
C TRP A 37 27.05 -13.37 48.75
N SER A 38 26.72 -13.18 50.02
CA SER A 38 25.77 -12.13 50.42
C SER A 38 26.34 -10.73 50.15
N GLU A 39 27.62 -10.48 50.39
CA GLU A 39 28.30 -9.21 50.13
C GLU A 39 28.39 -8.91 48.60
N TYR A 40 28.60 -9.94 47.77
CA TYR A 40 28.61 -9.83 46.32
C TYR A 40 27.22 -9.51 45.78
N ILE A 41 26.17 -10.13 46.29
CA ILE A 41 24.77 -9.92 45.90
C ILE A 41 24.32 -8.48 46.29
N ASP A 42 24.69 -7.98 47.47
CA ASP A 42 24.39 -6.61 47.90
C ASP A 42 25.03 -5.56 46.97
N ARG A 43 26.18 -5.85 46.35
CA ARG A 43 26.79 -4.99 45.31
C ARG A 43 26.12 -5.08 43.93
N MET A 44 25.31 -6.11 43.71
CA MET A 44 24.60 -6.33 42.45
C MET A 44 23.12 -5.98 42.50
N ASP A 45 22.65 -5.30 43.54
CA ASP A 45 21.21 -4.97 43.72
C ASP A 45 20.55 -4.35 42.50
N PHE A 46 21.21 -3.38 41.86
CA PHE A 46 20.75 -2.77 40.64
C PHE A 46 20.48 -3.80 39.54
N TRP A 47 21.40 -4.72 39.29
CA TRP A 47 21.27 -5.75 38.25
C TRP A 47 20.23 -6.82 38.58
N LEU A 48 20.08 -7.14 39.87
CA LEU A 48 19.05 -8.07 40.35
C LEU A 48 17.65 -7.46 40.19
N ASN A 49 17.47 -6.17 40.51
CA ASN A 49 16.22 -5.44 40.31
C ASN A 49 15.91 -5.31 38.82
N LEU A 50 16.90 -4.97 37.99
CA LEU A 50 16.76 -4.91 36.54
C LEU A 50 16.24 -6.26 35.98
N GLY A 51 16.85 -7.37 36.38
CA GLY A 51 16.46 -8.71 35.94
C GLY A 51 15.08 -9.13 36.45
N ALA A 52 14.77 -8.91 37.73
CA ALA A 52 13.47 -9.24 38.32
C ALA A 52 12.32 -8.50 37.68
N PHE A 53 12.45 -7.18 37.49
CA PHE A 53 11.46 -6.37 36.80
C PHE A 53 11.40 -6.65 35.29
N GLY A 54 12.52 -7.11 34.69
CA GLY A 54 12.55 -7.61 33.31
C GLY A 54 11.68 -8.87 33.15
N ILE A 55 11.82 -9.84 34.03
CA ILE A 55 11.00 -11.06 34.05
C ILE A 55 9.51 -10.69 34.30
N LEU A 56 9.27 -9.79 35.25
CA LEU A 56 7.91 -9.32 35.55
C LEU A 56 7.28 -8.62 34.33
N GLY A 57 7.98 -7.69 33.70
CA GLY A 57 7.51 -6.98 32.51
C GLY A 57 7.18 -7.93 31.37
N MET A 58 8.08 -8.88 31.08
CA MET A 58 7.85 -9.91 30.05
C MET A 58 6.63 -10.77 30.38
N THR A 59 6.47 -11.19 31.63
CA THR A 59 5.36 -12.03 32.06
C THR A 59 4.03 -11.30 31.99
N VAL A 60 4.00 -10.02 32.39
CA VAL A 60 2.82 -9.15 32.29
C VAL A 60 2.43 -8.98 30.82
N TRP A 61 3.40 -8.74 29.93
CA TRP A 61 3.12 -8.67 28.50
C TRP A 61 2.52 -9.96 27.96
N LEU A 62 3.13 -11.11 28.22
CA LEU A 62 2.63 -12.41 27.75
C LEU A 62 1.26 -12.77 28.31
N ALA A 63 0.91 -12.26 29.50
CA ALA A 63 -0.39 -12.51 30.15
C ALA A 63 -1.53 -11.63 29.60
N PHE A 64 -1.25 -10.35 29.36
CA PHE A 64 -2.26 -9.32 29.10
C PHE A 64 -2.00 -8.49 27.82
N GLY A 65 -0.78 -8.50 27.28
CA GLY A 65 -0.41 -7.74 26.09
C GLY A 65 -1.26 -8.13 24.88
N THR A 66 -1.67 -7.11 24.10
CA THR A 66 -2.36 -7.29 22.83
C THR A 66 -1.61 -6.50 21.76
N LEU A 67 -1.42 -7.12 20.59
CA LEU A 67 -0.77 -6.47 19.47
C LEU A 67 -1.65 -5.39 18.82
N GLU A 68 -2.97 -5.55 18.95
CA GLU A 68 -3.97 -4.58 18.46
C GLU A 68 -3.84 -3.19 19.09
N LYS A 69 -3.39 -3.13 20.35
CA LYS A 69 -3.19 -1.89 21.11
C LYS A 69 -1.83 -1.90 21.80
N ALA A 70 -0.80 -2.35 21.06
CA ALA A 70 0.51 -2.62 21.61
C ALA A 70 1.12 -1.40 22.33
N PHE A 71 1.08 -0.23 21.69
CA PHE A 71 1.63 1.00 22.26
C PHE A 71 0.91 1.39 23.57
N ARG A 72 -0.42 1.41 23.56
CA ARG A 72 -1.22 1.69 24.76
C ARG A 72 -0.97 0.65 25.86
N SER A 73 -0.87 -0.62 25.49
CA SER A 73 -0.61 -1.71 26.43
C SER A 73 0.77 -1.55 27.08
N VAL A 74 1.82 -1.22 26.30
CA VAL A 74 3.18 -0.96 26.84
C VAL A 74 3.15 0.17 27.85
N TRP A 75 2.54 1.31 27.52
CA TRP A 75 2.46 2.46 28.43
C TRP A 75 1.70 2.16 29.71
N LEU A 76 0.53 1.51 29.62
CA LEU A 76 -0.26 1.15 30.79
C LEU A 76 0.46 0.15 31.70
N MET A 77 1.11 -0.86 31.09
CA MET A 77 1.84 -1.88 31.84
C MET A 77 3.10 -1.30 32.48
N THR A 78 3.87 -0.49 31.76
CA THR A 78 5.04 0.19 32.29
C THR A 78 4.64 1.13 33.43
N GLY A 79 3.62 1.96 33.24
CA GLY A 79 3.12 2.85 34.27
C GLY A 79 2.66 2.12 35.53
N PHE A 80 1.90 1.02 35.38
CA PHE A 80 1.44 0.19 36.50
C PHE A 80 2.61 -0.45 37.26
N ILE A 81 3.58 -1.05 36.57
CA ILE A 81 4.72 -1.72 37.20
C ILE A 81 5.63 -0.68 37.87
N THR A 82 5.84 0.49 37.25
CA THR A 82 6.63 1.57 37.84
C THR A 82 5.97 2.10 39.11
N LEU A 83 4.64 2.29 39.10
CA LEU A 83 3.90 2.70 40.29
C LEU A 83 4.03 1.65 41.41
N LEU A 84 3.91 0.38 41.06
CA LEU A 84 4.10 -0.74 41.99
C LEU A 84 5.52 -0.73 42.59
N ASN A 85 6.56 -0.48 41.75
CA ASN A 85 7.94 -0.38 42.21
C ASN A 85 8.14 0.77 43.19
N ILE A 86 7.64 1.96 42.88
CA ILE A 86 7.67 3.13 43.79
C ILE A 86 6.95 2.81 45.10
N LEU A 87 5.79 2.17 45.03
CA LEU A 87 5.04 1.79 46.25
C LEU A 87 5.81 0.80 47.13
N LEU A 88 6.48 -0.18 46.50
CA LEU A 88 7.33 -1.14 47.22
C LEU A 88 8.49 -0.43 47.91
N GLU A 89 9.17 0.52 47.25
CA GLU A 89 10.26 1.31 47.83
C GLU A 89 9.75 2.18 49.01
N LEU A 90 8.57 2.81 48.87
CA LEU A 90 7.95 3.57 49.99
C LEU A 90 7.61 2.66 51.18
N ILE A 91 7.08 1.47 50.97
CA ILE A 91 6.80 0.50 52.03
C ILE A 91 8.12 0.07 52.68
N GLN A 92 9.17 -0.20 51.90
CA GLN A 92 10.48 -0.60 52.41
C GLN A 92 11.15 0.50 53.23
N SER A 93 11.00 1.78 52.84
CA SER A 93 11.53 2.91 53.62
C SER A 93 10.89 3.07 55.00
N SER A 94 9.72 2.48 55.22
CA SER A 94 9.04 2.42 56.53
C SER A 94 9.63 1.34 57.46
N ILE A 95 10.53 0.49 56.96
CA ILE A 95 11.17 -0.55 57.73
C ILE A 95 12.48 0.01 58.35
N PRO A 96 12.71 -0.11 59.67
CA PRO A 96 13.92 0.38 60.32
C PRO A 96 15.20 -0.13 59.64
N GLY A 97 16.09 0.79 59.27
CA GLY A 97 17.38 0.47 58.63
C GLY A 97 17.36 0.37 57.10
N ARG A 98 16.23 0.68 56.43
CA ARG A 98 16.14 0.80 54.98
C ARG A 98 15.90 2.25 54.54
N ALA A 99 16.58 2.70 53.50
CA ALA A 99 16.36 3.96 52.84
C ALA A 99 15.83 3.69 51.40
N MET A 100 15.00 4.57 50.89
CA MET A 100 14.57 4.55 49.49
C MET A 100 15.79 4.79 48.59
N ASP A 101 16.00 3.92 47.61
CA ASP A 101 17.06 4.10 46.60
C ASP A 101 16.46 4.35 45.21
N MET A 102 16.75 5.54 44.66
CA MET A 102 16.31 5.92 43.32
C MET A 102 16.96 5.05 42.24
N ALA A 103 18.14 4.48 42.47
CA ALA A 103 18.76 3.56 41.51
C ALA A 103 17.92 2.29 41.32
N ASP A 104 17.29 1.78 42.37
CA ASP A 104 16.39 0.63 42.32
C ASP A 104 15.11 0.95 41.53
N VAL A 105 14.59 2.15 41.69
CA VAL A 105 13.43 2.64 40.88
C VAL A 105 13.78 2.67 39.40
N TRP A 106 14.96 3.20 39.04
CA TRP A 106 15.43 3.21 37.65
C TRP A 106 15.71 1.80 37.11
N ALA A 107 16.33 0.94 37.89
CA ALA A 107 16.55 -0.45 37.51
C ALA A 107 15.23 -1.17 37.22
N GLY A 108 14.22 -0.96 38.06
CA GLY A 108 12.89 -1.49 37.87
C GLY A 108 12.19 -0.99 36.58
N LEU A 109 12.31 0.30 36.30
CA LEU A 109 11.74 0.90 35.09
C LEU A 109 12.41 0.33 33.83
N PHE A 110 13.73 0.34 33.75
CA PHE A 110 14.47 -0.19 32.60
C PHE A 110 14.26 -1.71 32.41
N GLY A 111 14.25 -2.45 33.51
CA GLY A 111 13.94 -3.88 33.50
C GLY A 111 12.55 -4.16 32.97
N CYS A 112 11.54 -3.44 33.46
CA CYS A 112 10.16 -3.57 33.01
C CYS A 112 10.02 -3.32 31.51
N VAL A 113 10.54 -2.20 30.99
CA VAL A 113 10.48 -1.86 29.57
C VAL A 113 11.18 -2.92 28.73
N GLY A 114 12.40 -3.33 29.13
CA GLY A 114 13.16 -4.38 28.44
C GLY A 114 12.41 -5.72 28.43
N GLY A 115 11.79 -6.10 29.55
CA GLY A 115 10.99 -7.32 29.67
C GLY A 115 9.73 -7.30 28.82
N ILE A 116 8.99 -6.17 28.80
CA ILE A 116 7.82 -6.01 27.92
C ILE A 116 8.21 -6.13 26.45
N VAL A 117 9.31 -5.49 26.04
CA VAL A 117 9.85 -5.60 24.68
C VAL A 117 10.25 -7.04 24.36
N ALA A 118 10.92 -7.73 25.26
CA ALA A 118 11.28 -9.14 25.09
C ALA A 118 10.03 -10.04 24.96
N GLY A 119 9.02 -9.81 25.79
CA GLY A 119 7.73 -10.50 25.72
C GLY A 119 6.98 -10.25 24.40
N LEU A 120 7.01 -9.01 23.90
CA LEU A 120 6.49 -8.64 22.59
C LEU A 120 7.22 -9.41 21.48
N VAL A 121 8.55 -9.42 21.51
CA VAL A 121 9.37 -10.16 20.53
C VAL A 121 9.08 -11.66 20.58
N LEU A 122 8.99 -12.26 21.77
CA LEU A 122 8.61 -13.67 21.92
C LEU A 122 7.22 -13.97 21.38
N GLN A 123 6.26 -13.09 21.63
CA GLN A 123 4.91 -13.23 21.06
C GLN A 123 4.93 -13.16 19.55
N LEU A 124 5.68 -12.22 18.99
CA LEU A 124 5.88 -12.08 17.56
C LEU A 124 6.57 -13.32 16.95
N VAL A 125 7.59 -13.90 17.60
CA VAL A 125 8.28 -15.10 17.11
C VAL A 125 7.43 -16.38 17.21
N SER A 126 6.52 -16.46 18.19
CA SER A 126 5.71 -17.67 18.43
C SER A 126 4.56 -17.90 17.45
N ILE A 127 4.26 -16.94 16.56
CA ILE A 127 3.10 -17.00 15.62
C ILE A 127 3.53 -17.59 14.28
N ARG A 128 4.26 -18.69 14.25
CA ARG A 128 4.57 -19.42 13.01
C ARG A 128 3.46 -20.44 12.72
N LYS A 129 2.55 -20.14 11.78
CA LYS A 129 1.71 -21.15 11.14
C LYS A 129 2.43 -21.63 9.87
N LYS A 130 2.76 -22.91 9.78
CA LYS A 130 3.06 -23.56 8.51
C LYS A 130 1.73 -23.72 7.77
N THR A 131 1.56 -23.03 6.67
CA THR A 131 0.50 -23.29 5.70
C THR A 131 0.90 -24.50 4.88
N GLY A 132 0.07 -25.53 4.88
CA GLY A 132 0.27 -26.75 4.07
C GLY A 132 -0.42 -26.68 2.70
N SER A 133 -0.69 -25.49 2.17
CA SER A 133 -1.33 -25.27 0.89
C SER A 133 -0.34 -25.52 -0.27
N LYS A 134 -0.85 -26.05 -1.41
CA LYS A 134 -0.06 -26.23 -2.63
C LYS A 134 0.30 -24.90 -3.29
N GLU A 135 -0.57 -23.88 -3.12
CA GLU A 135 -0.38 -22.53 -3.65
C GLU A 135 0.08 -21.59 -2.54
N PRO A 136 0.99 -20.64 -2.82
CA PRO A 136 1.44 -19.65 -1.85
C PRO A 136 0.27 -18.81 -1.35
N GLN A 137 0.16 -18.64 -0.03
CA GLN A 137 -0.80 -17.71 0.59
C GLN A 137 -0.27 -16.28 0.48
N VAL A 138 -1.07 -15.35 -0.03
CA VAL A 138 -0.65 -13.97 -0.29
C VAL A 138 -1.41 -12.98 0.57
N LEU A 139 -0.69 -12.10 1.26
CA LEU A 139 -1.24 -10.94 1.94
C LEU A 139 -1.07 -9.70 1.08
N PHE A 140 -2.15 -9.19 0.52
CA PHE A 140 -2.15 -7.93 -0.22
C PHE A 140 -2.35 -6.75 0.73
N LEU A 141 -1.60 -5.67 0.49
CA LEU A 141 -1.68 -4.43 1.26
C LEU A 141 -2.00 -3.26 0.32
N ASP A 142 -3.00 -2.47 0.67
CA ASP A 142 -3.32 -1.23 -0.02
C ASP A 142 -3.63 -0.09 0.96
N GLN A 143 -3.33 1.14 0.53
CA GLN A 143 -3.47 2.33 1.38
C GLN A 143 -4.88 2.91 1.41
N THR A 144 -5.72 2.62 0.41
CA THR A 144 -6.97 3.35 0.19
C THR A 144 -8.18 2.45 0.11
N GLY A 145 -9.34 2.96 0.53
CA GLY A 145 -10.64 2.35 0.30
C GLY A 145 -11.32 2.82 -1.00
N ARG A 146 -10.69 3.68 -1.80
CA ARG A 146 -11.25 4.20 -3.05
C ARG A 146 -10.82 3.35 -4.23
N LEU A 147 -11.63 3.34 -5.30
CA LEU A 147 -11.30 2.67 -6.55
C LEU A 147 -10.54 3.61 -7.49
N GLY A 148 -9.33 3.21 -7.84
CA GLY A 148 -8.50 3.85 -8.86
C GLY A 148 -7.90 2.79 -9.79
N GLY A 149 -6.96 3.19 -10.66
CA GLY A 149 -6.36 2.26 -11.64
C GLY A 149 -5.53 1.14 -11.02
N ALA A 150 -4.82 1.43 -9.93
CA ALA A 150 -4.03 0.46 -9.17
C ALA A 150 -4.93 -0.51 -8.41
N GLU A 151 -6.01 0.00 -7.79
CA GLU A 151 -6.96 -0.78 -7.01
C GLU A 151 -7.81 -1.71 -7.91
N LEU A 152 -8.17 -1.26 -9.13
CA LEU A 152 -8.82 -2.13 -10.11
C LEU A 152 -7.92 -3.30 -10.54
N MET A 153 -6.62 -3.05 -10.71
CA MET A 153 -5.67 -4.12 -11.00
C MET A 153 -5.53 -5.09 -9.82
N LEU A 154 -5.44 -4.57 -8.59
CA LEU A 154 -5.39 -5.40 -7.38
C LEU A 154 -6.68 -6.21 -7.21
N LEU A 155 -7.85 -5.63 -7.48
CA LEU A 155 -9.13 -6.34 -7.45
C LEU A 155 -9.12 -7.58 -8.36
N ASP A 156 -8.63 -7.43 -9.59
CA ASP A 156 -8.56 -8.53 -10.55
C ASP A 156 -7.54 -9.60 -10.13
N ILE A 157 -6.38 -9.21 -9.58
CA ILE A 157 -5.36 -10.14 -9.06
C ILE A 157 -5.90 -10.90 -7.84
N ALA A 158 -6.47 -10.19 -6.87
CA ALA A 158 -6.97 -10.79 -5.64
C ALA A 158 -8.17 -11.70 -5.90
N ALA A 159 -9.08 -11.33 -6.82
CA ALA A 159 -10.21 -12.15 -7.21
C ALA A 159 -9.79 -13.51 -7.79
N ALA A 160 -8.73 -13.55 -8.58
CA ALA A 160 -8.18 -14.81 -9.12
C ALA A 160 -7.60 -15.72 -8.03
N ARG A 161 -7.32 -15.18 -6.85
CA ARG A 161 -6.72 -15.87 -5.69
C ARG A 161 -7.57 -15.78 -4.42
N ALA A 162 -8.88 -15.60 -4.55
CA ALA A 162 -9.76 -15.34 -3.40
C ALA A 162 -9.63 -16.38 -2.27
N ALA A 163 -9.38 -17.66 -2.60
CA ALA A 163 -9.22 -18.74 -1.63
C ALA A 163 -7.85 -18.70 -0.90
N ASP A 164 -6.81 -18.15 -1.55
CA ASP A 164 -5.42 -18.20 -1.11
C ASP A 164 -4.85 -16.80 -0.82
N SER A 165 -5.73 -15.83 -0.51
CA SER A 165 -5.31 -14.47 -0.21
C SER A 165 -6.20 -13.76 0.80
N GLU A 166 -5.65 -12.69 1.37
CA GLU A 166 -6.37 -11.69 2.15
C GLU A 166 -5.88 -10.31 1.74
N VAL A 167 -6.79 -9.34 1.70
CA VAL A 167 -6.45 -7.93 1.46
C VAL A 167 -6.59 -7.15 2.76
N ILE A 168 -5.56 -6.40 3.14
CA ILE A 168 -5.62 -5.42 4.23
C ILE A 168 -5.58 -4.03 3.62
N LEU A 169 -6.62 -3.25 3.90
CA LEU A 169 -6.73 -1.85 3.53
C LEU A 169 -6.39 -0.96 4.73
N PHE A 170 -5.69 0.16 4.49
CA PHE A 170 -5.40 1.15 5.55
C PHE A 170 -6.49 2.21 5.68
N GLN A 171 -7.50 2.16 4.82
CA GLN A 171 -8.68 3.02 4.86
C GLN A 171 -9.89 2.23 4.34
N ASP A 172 -11.04 2.37 5.00
CA ASP A 172 -12.30 1.78 4.54
C ASP A 172 -12.92 2.56 3.37
N GLY A 173 -13.71 1.87 2.55
CA GLY A 173 -14.40 2.49 1.42
C GLY A 173 -14.98 1.49 0.42
N GLU A 174 -15.35 2.01 -0.76
CA GLU A 174 -15.98 1.22 -1.83
C GLU A 174 -15.09 0.09 -2.37
N PHE A 175 -13.77 0.22 -2.29
CA PHE A 175 -12.83 -0.83 -2.70
C PHE A 175 -12.97 -2.09 -1.85
N ARG A 176 -13.19 -1.94 -0.52
CA ARG A 176 -13.52 -3.07 0.36
C ARG A 176 -14.75 -3.81 -0.13
N THR A 177 -15.84 -3.08 -0.39
CA THR A 177 -17.09 -3.67 -0.88
C THR A 177 -16.87 -4.40 -2.21
N ALA A 178 -16.07 -3.84 -3.11
CA ALA A 178 -15.73 -4.47 -4.39
C ALA A 178 -14.97 -5.80 -4.21
N LEU A 179 -13.99 -5.85 -3.29
CA LEU A 179 -13.24 -7.07 -2.94
C LEU A 179 -14.13 -8.14 -2.31
N GLU A 180 -14.98 -7.75 -1.35
CA GLU A 180 -15.92 -8.67 -0.69
C GLU A 180 -16.94 -9.25 -1.69
N ASN A 181 -17.42 -8.45 -2.65
CA ASN A 181 -18.35 -8.90 -3.70
C ASN A 181 -17.74 -9.97 -4.63
N VAL A 182 -16.43 -10.00 -4.80
CA VAL A 182 -15.73 -11.04 -5.58
C VAL A 182 -15.18 -12.18 -4.70
N GLY A 183 -15.60 -12.22 -3.42
CA GLY A 183 -15.27 -13.31 -2.49
C GLY A 183 -13.88 -13.22 -1.85
N VAL A 184 -13.20 -12.08 -1.95
CA VAL A 184 -11.88 -11.88 -1.35
C VAL A 184 -12.03 -11.51 0.13
N LYS A 185 -11.34 -12.23 1.00
CA LYS A 185 -11.28 -11.90 2.42
C LYS A 185 -10.58 -10.55 2.60
N THR A 186 -11.28 -9.59 3.20
CA THR A 186 -10.78 -8.22 3.34
C THR A 186 -10.90 -7.76 4.79
N SER A 187 -9.86 -7.11 5.29
CA SER A 187 -9.85 -6.45 6.59
C SER A 187 -9.32 -5.02 6.48
N VAL A 188 -9.74 -4.16 7.42
CA VAL A 188 -9.30 -2.77 7.46
C VAL A 188 -8.49 -2.57 8.73
N LEU A 189 -7.26 -2.09 8.57
CA LEU A 189 -6.40 -1.65 9.65
C LEU A 189 -6.15 -0.16 9.47
N GLU A 190 -6.98 0.67 10.12
CA GLU A 190 -6.92 2.12 9.94
C GLU A 190 -5.63 2.71 10.50
N LEU A 191 -4.99 3.51 9.67
CA LEU A 191 -4.04 4.52 10.13
C LEU A 191 -4.85 5.52 10.94
N GLY A 192 -4.78 5.53 12.27
CA GLY A 192 -5.55 6.44 13.11
C GLY A 192 -5.65 7.86 12.54
N ASP A 193 -6.67 8.62 12.88
CA ASP A 193 -7.06 9.91 12.28
C ASP A 193 -5.90 10.90 12.09
N GLU A 194 -4.92 10.92 12.99
CA GLU A 194 -3.73 11.76 12.90
C GLU A 194 -2.74 11.33 11.81
N ALA A 195 -2.64 10.04 11.52
CA ALA A 195 -1.71 9.49 10.52
C ALA A 195 -2.34 9.44 9.11
N SER A 196 -3.66 9.33 9.01
CA SER A 196 -4.39 9.37 7.72
C SER A 196 -4.28 10.74 7.05
N THR A 197 -4.17 11.81 7.84
CA THR A 197 -4.07 13.23 7.40
C THR A 197 -2.63 13.73 7.21
N VAL A 198 -1.61 12.87 7.35
CA VAL A 198 -0.22 13.24 7.03
C VAL A 198 -0.10 13.40 5.52
N ASP A 199 -0.23 14.64 5.07
CA ASP A 199 -0.05 15.08 3.70
C ASP A 199 1.41 15.48 3.43
N LYS A 200 1.78 15.68 2.17
CA LYS A 200 3.12 16.07 1.69
C LYS A 200 3.66 17.35 2.36
N GLN A 201 2.81 18.13 3.04
CA GLN A 201 3.14 19.40 3.74
C GLN A 201 3.00 19.31 5.27
N ALA A 202 2.81 18.13 5.85
CA ALA A 202 2.62 17.97 7.29
C ALA A 202 3.87 18.39 8.07
N GLY A 203 3.72 19.32 9.02
CA GLY A 203 4.82 19.77 9.88
C GLY A 203 5.31 18.65 10.83
N LEU A 204 6.59 18.77 11.26
CA LEU A 204 7.30 17.77 12.10
C LEU A 204 6.49 17.32 13.34
N LYS A 205 5.75 18.23 13.98
CA LYS A 205 4.91 17.90 15.16
C LYS A 205 3.79 16.89 14.83
N ARG A 206 3.19 16.99 13.63
CA ARG A 206 2.13 16.07 13.19
C ARG A 206 2.72 14.70 12.86
N VAL A 207 3.88 14.66 12.21
CA VAL A 207 4.62 13.41 11.95
C VAL A 207 4.97 12.71 13.25
N LEU A 208 5.50 13.42 14.25
CA LEU A 208 5.83 12.82 15.55
C LEU A 208 4.61 12.25 16.28
N ARG A 209 3.44 12.90 16.20
CA ARG A 209 2.19 12.39 16.79
C ARG A 209 1.65 11.14 16.09
N SER A 210 1.91 10.98 14.79
CA SER A 210 1.44 9.82 14.03
C SER A 210 2.33 8.57 14.23
N ILE A 211 3.55 8.71 14.78
CA ILE A 211 4.48 7.58 15.00
C ILE A 211 3.84 6.43 15.79
N PRO A 212 3.13 6.65 16.92
CA PRO A 212 2.53 5.55 17.67
C PRO A 212 1.52 4.74 16.86
N GLY A 213 0.66 5.42 16.09
CA GLY A 213 -0.34 4.75 15.22
C GLY A 213 0.33 3.96 14.09
N ILE A 214 1.36 4.51 13.48
CA ILE A 214 2.13 3.82 12.43
C ILE A 214 2.83 2.58 13.01
N LEU A 215 3.42 2.69 14.20
CA LEU A 215 4.09 1.56 14.86
C LEU A 215 3.08 0.47 15.25
N GLU A 216 1.91 0.85 15.74
CA GLU A 216 0.83 -0.09 16.07
C GLU A 216 0.34 -0.83 14.83
N LEU A 217 0.06 -0.11 13.74
CA LEU A 217 -0.28 -0.71 12.44
C LEU A 217 0.81 -1.66 11.95
N MET A 218 2.08 -1.25 12.04
CA MET A 218 3.21 -2.09 11.64
C MET A 218 3.25 -3.40 12.44
N LEU A 219 3.02 -3.37 13.76
CA LEU A 219 3.00 -4.56 14.60
C LEU A 219 1.81 -5.49 14.26
N GLN A 220 0.64 -4.93 13.94
CA GLN A 220 -0.52 -5.70 13.47
C GLN A 220 -0.21 -6.36 12.12
N LEU A 221 0.43 -5.64 11.19
CA LEU A 221 0.86 -6.18 9.91
C LEU A 221 1.92 -7.28 10.06
N VAL A 222 2.89 -7.14 10.99
CA VAL A 222 3.84 -8.21 11.30
C VAL A 222 3.11 -9.47 11.74
N GLN A 223 2.09 -9.33 12.59
CA GLN A 223 1.30 -10.47 13.05
C GLN A 223 0.52 -11.11 11.91
N ALA A 224 -0.16 -10.31 11.09
CA ALA A 224 -0.91 -10.80 9.93
C ALA A 224 0.01 -11.49 8.91
N ALA A 225 1.10 -10.83 8.51
CA ALA A 225 2.04 -11.32 7.51
C ALA A 225 2.61 -12.72 7.82
N ARG A 226 2.76 -13.07 9.11
CA ARG A 226 3.26 -14.40 9.52
C ARG A 226 2.39 -15.58 9.13
N SER A 227 1.13 -15.33 8.85
CA SER A 227 0.17 -16.34 8.39
C SER A 227 0.20 -16.58 6.89
N PHE A 228 0.98 -15.79 6.15
CA PHE A 228 1.08 -15.83 4.69
C PHE A 228 2.50 -16.15 4.25
N ASP A 229 2.65 -16.59 2.99
CA ASP A 229 3.93 -16.96 2.42
C ASP A 229 4.59 -15.75 1.72
N VAL A 230 3.79 -14.83 1.19
CA VAL A 230 4.23 -13.61 0.48
C VAL A 230 3.40 -12.42 0.93
N VAL A 231 4.04 -11.26 1.08
CA VAL A 231 3.37 -9.97 1.24
C VAL A 231 3.45 -9.22 -0.08
N TYR A 232 2.34 -8.62 -0.50
CA TYR A 232 2.24 -7.88 -1.75
C TYR A 232 1.76 -6.45 -1.49
N ALA A 233 2.64 -5.48 -1.64
CA ALA A 233 2.34 -4.06 -1.44
C ALA A 233 1.92 -3.43 -2.78
N ASN A 234 0.67 -2.96 -2.87
CA ASN A 234 0.11 -2.41 -4.11
C ASN A 234 0.33 -0.90 -4.29
N THR A 235 0.73 -0.20 -3.24
CA THR A 235 0.90 1.27 -3.27
C THR A 235 2.15 1.70 -2.52
N ALA A 236 2.60 2.94 -2.74
CA ALA A 236 3.77 3.50 -2.08
C ALA A 236 3.67 3.48 -0.54
N LYS A 237 2.52 3.87 0.03
CA LYS A 237 2.31 3.81 1.50
C LYS A 237 2.26 2.36 2.00
N ALA A 238 1.67 1.45 1.23
CA ALA A 238 1.65 0.04 1.56
C ALA A 238 3.07 -0.55 1.63
N LEU A 239 3.97 -0.12 0.74
CA LEU A 239 5.38 -0.49 0.79
C LEU A 239 6.08 0.10 2.02
N ILE A 240 5.94 1.41 2.28
CA ILE A 240 6.66 2.10 3.37
C ILE A 240 6.30 1.51 4.75
N ILE A 241 5.06 1.10 4.95
CA ILE A 241 4.58 0.54 6.22
C ILE A 241 4.71 -1.00 6.20
N GLY A 242 4.26 -1.63 5.13
CA GLY A 242 4.22 -3.09 4.99
C GLY A 242 5.59 -3.72 4.73
N GLY A 243 6.52 -3.01 4.09
CA GLY A 243 7.86 -3.50 3.79
C GLY A 243 8.66 -3.86 5.05
N PRO A 244 8.86 -2.93 5.99
CA PRO A 244 9.47 -3.24 7.28
C PRO A 244 8.71 -4.32 8.05
N ALA A 245 7.37 -4.32 8.00
CA ALA A 245 6.55 -5.33 8.66
C ALA A 245 6.76 -6.72 8.07
N ALA A 246 6.79 -6.86 6.75
CA ALA A 246 7.09 -8.12 6.06
C ALA A 246 8.48 -8.65 6.43
N ARG A 247 9.49 -7.76 6.43
CA ARG A 247 10.87 -8.10 6.83
C ARG A 247 10.95 -8.59 8.28
N LEU A 248 10.28 -7.91 9.21
CA LEU A 248 10.21 -8.33 10.62
C LEU A 248 9.42 -9.63 10.80
N ALA A 249 8.44 -9.88 9.93
CA ALA A 249 7.71 -11.14 9.91
C ALA A 249 8.52 -12.30 9.29
N GLY A 250 9.67 -12.03 8.66
CA GLY A 250 10.47 -12.99 7.89
C GLY A 250 9.76 -13.44 6.62
N ARG A 251 8.99 -12.55 5.97
CA ARG A 251 8.24 -12.86 4.75
C ARG A 251 8.77 -12.05 3.58
N PRO A 252 8.91 -12.69 2.40
CA PRO A 252 9.27 -11.99 1.19
C PRO A 252 8.19 -11.01 0.78
N LEU A 253 8.60 -9.89 0.17
CA LEU A 253 7.71 -8.83 -0.27
C LEU A 253 7.83 -8.59 -1.77
N ILE A 254 6.68 -8.48 -2.43
CA ILE A 254 6.53 -7.96 -3.80
C ILE A 254 5.99 -6.53 -3.69
N PHE A 255 6.59 -5.61 -4.41
CA PHE A 255 6.08 -4.24 -4.55
C PHE A 255 5.56 -4.03 -5.97
N HIS A 256 4.27 -3.69 -6.11
CA HIS A 256 3.68 -3.31 -7.39
C HIS A 256 3.70 -1.78 -7.52
N LEU A 257 4.55 -1.30 -8.40
CA LEU A 257 4.77 0.11 -8.65
C LEU A 257 3.89 0.60 -9.79
N HIS A 258 2.89 1.41 -9.44
CA HIS A 258 1.92 1.99 -10.38
C HIS A 258 2.19 3.44 -10.73
N ASP A 259 3.21 4.06 -10.13
CA ASP A 259 3.53 5.48 -10.31
C ASP A 259 4.90 5.67 -10.96
N ILE A 260 5.06 6.70 -11.80
CA ILE A 260 6.36 7.19 -12.22
C ILE A 260 6.97 7.97 -11.06
N ILE A 261 8.07 7.43 -10.51
CA ILE A 261 8.84 8.11 -9.46
C ILE A 261 9.71 9.17 -10.15
N ALA A 262 9.19 10.39 -10.28
CA ALA A 262 9.89 11.49 -10.94
C ALA A 262 9.59 12.82 -10.24
N ASP A 263 10.40 13.82 -10.56
CA ASP A 263 10.20 15.18 -10.10
C ASP A 263 8.83 15.73 -10.54
N GLY A 264 8.16 16.45 -9.64
CA GLY A 264 6.81 17.00 -9.84
C GLY A 264 5.67 16.12 -9.31
N HIS A 265 5.83 14.80 -9.22
CA HIS A 265 4.84 13.89 -8.60
C HIS A 265 5.21 13.50 -7.16
N PHE A 266 6.51 13.38 -6.88
CA PHE A 266 7.05 13.05 -5.56
C PHE A 266 8.11 14.06 -5.15
N SER A 267 8.13 14.44 -3.86
CA SER A 267 9.28 15.18 -3.33
C SER A 267 10.52 14.29 -3.33
N VAL A 268 11.71 14.87 -3.43
CA VAL A 268 13.00 14.13 -3.44
C VAL A 268 13.12 13.19 -2.23
N LEU A 269 12.68 13.64 -1.05
CA LEU A 269 12.68 12.81 0.17
C LEU A 269 11.75 11.60 0.03
N ASN A 270 10.57 11.79 -0.54
CA ASN A 270 9.62 10.68 -0.75
C ASN A 270 10.12 9.70 -1.80
N GLN A 271 10.76 10.19 -2.88
CA GLN A 271 11.42 9.33 -3.88
C GLN A 271 12.49 8.47 -3.22
N GLN A 272 13.40 9.09 -2.48
CA GLN A 272 14.50 8.40 -1.80
C GLN A 272 13.98 7.39 -0.76
N ALA A 273 13.01 7.76 0.06
CA ALA A 273 12.41 6.88 1.05
C ALA A 273 11.75 5.66 0.39
N LEU A 274 10.98 5.87 -0.67
CA LEU A 274 10.30 4.80 -1.42
C LEU A 274 11.31 3.82 -2.03
N VAL A 275 12.29 4.36 -2.78
CA VAL A 275 13.31 3.55 -3.47
C VAL A 275 14.18 2.81 -2.46
N HIS A 276 14.61 3.48 -1.39
CA HIS A 276 15.39 2.84 -0.33
C HIS A 276 14.62 1.71 0.37
N CYS A 277 13.34 1.95 0.68
CA CYS A 277 12.47 0.93 1.27
C CYS A 277 12.27 -0.26 0.32
N ALA A 278 12.04 -0.01 -0.98
CA ALA A 278 11.94 -1.06 -1.99
C ALA A 278 13.24 -1.88 -2.08
N ASN A 279 14.39 -1.21 -2.21
CA ASN A 279 15.71 -1.87 -2.29
C ASN A 279 16.04 -2.72 -1.05
N LEU A 280 15.55 -2.33 0.12
CA LEU A 280 15.83 -3.01 1.40
C LEU A 280 14.86 -4.15 1.68
N CYS A 281 13.59 -3.99 1.33
CA CYS A 281 12.51 -4.86 1.77
C CYS A 281 11.93 -5.75 0.66
N ALA A 282 11.94 -5.30 -0.62
CA ALA A 282 11.34 -6.06 -1.69
C ALA A 282 12.31 -7.12 -2.26
N GLN A 283 11.79 -8.30 -2.55
CA GLN A 283 12.44 -9.34 -3.35
C GLN A 283 12.11 -9.18 -4.84
N SER A 284 10.98 -8.57 -5.15
CA SER A 284 10.58 -8.26 -6.53
C SER A 284 9.81 -6.94 -6.56
N VAL A 285 10.05 -6.15 -7.60
CA VAL A 285 9.28 -4.94 -7.92
C VAL A 285 8.63 -5.18 -9.28
N ILE A 286 7.31 -5.06 -9.36
CA ILE A 286 6.57 -5.12 -10.61
C ILE A 286 6.29 -3.68 -11.03
N ALA A 287 6.81 -3.26 -12.18
CA ALA A 287 6.49 -1.97 -12.79
C ALA A 287 5.48 -2.18 -13.92
N ASN A 288 4.50 -1.31 -14.06
CA ASN A 288 3.45 -1.45 -15.06
C ASN A 288 3.86 -1.00 -16.48
N SER A 289 5.08 -0.42 -16.64
CA SER A 289 5.67 -0.02 -17.92
C SER A 289 7.19 0.09 -17.83
N GLU A 290 7.88 0.10 -18.97
CA GLU A 290 9.32 0.37 -19.00
C GLU A 290 9.65 1.81 -18.53
N ALA A 291 8.76 2.77 -18.79
CA ALA A 291 8.89 4.13 -18.28
C ALA A 291 8.88 4.17 -16.75
N THR A 292 7.96 3.44 -16.12
CA THR A 292 7.89 3.30 -14.66
C THR A 292 9.14 2.63 -14.11
N LYS A 293 9.63 1.54 -14.74
CA LYS A 293 10.87 0.88 -14.38
C LYS A 293 12.08 1.80 -14.53
N ALA A 294 12.17 2.51 -15.66
CA ALA A 294 13.28 3.44 -15.90
C ALA A 294 13.31 4.55 -14.85
N ALA A 295 12.16 5.11 -14.47
CA ALA A 295 12.06 6.10 -13.41
C ALA A 295 12.50 5.54 -12.05
N PHE A 296 12.09 4.32 -11.70
CA PHE A 296 12.54 3.64 -10.48
C PHE A 296 14.07 3.49 -10.44
N ILE A 297 14.68 3.02 -11.54
CA ILE A 297 16.13 2.84 -11.65
C ILE A 297 16.86 4.19 -11.59
N ALA A 298 16.35 5.22 -12.28
CA ALA A 298 16.92 6.56 -12.27
C ALA A 298 16.96 7.19 -10.87
N CYS A 299 16.01 6.85 -10.00
CA CYS A 299 15.98 7.26 -8.59
C CYS A 299 16.85 6.37 -7.67
N GLY A 300 17.65 5.43 -8.21
CA GLY A 300 18.52 4.53 -7.44
C GLY A 300 17.88 3.18 -7.09
N GLY A 301 16.79 2.82 -7.74
CA GLY A 301 16.18 1.50 -7.64
C GLY A 301 17.07 0.42 -8.25
N ARG A 302 17.12 -0.75 -7.64
CA ARG A 302 17.90 -1.88 -8.10
C ARG A 302 17.22 -2.53 -9.30
N ALA A 303 17.88 -2.48 -10.47
CA ALA A 303 17.35 -2.97 -11.74
C ALA A 303 16.99 -4.46 -11.71
N GLU A 304 17.78 -5.27 -10.99
CA GLU A 304 17.60 -6.71 -10.87
C GLU A 304 16.35 -7.12 -10.07
N LEU A 305 15.78 -6.20 -9.28
CA LEU A 305 14.52 -6.45 -8.57
C LEU A 305 13.30 -6.18 -9.46
N CYS A 306 13.46 -5.37 -10.55
CA CYS A 306 12.34 -4.80 -11.26
C CYS A 306 12.01 -5.57 -12.56
N VAL A 307 10.83 -6.12 -12.61
CA VAL A 307 10.23 -6.75 -13.80
C VAL A 307 9.08 -5.89 -14.30
N VAL A 308 8.92 -5.79 -15.63
CA VAL A 308 7.79 -5.08 -16.23
C VAL A 308 6.67 -6.05 -16.53
N ILE A 309 5.51 -5.78 -15.95
CA ILE A 309 4.24 -6.49 -16.22
C ILE A 309 3.16 -5.43 -16.38
N PRO A 310 2.58 -5.26 -17.58
CA PRO A 310 1.56 -4.25 -17.83
C PRO A 310 0.28 -4.57 -17.06
N ASN A 311 -0.61 -3.58 -16.95
CA ASN A 311 -1.94 -3.81 -16.39
C ASN A 311 -2.73 -4.76 -17.30
N GLY A 312 -3.49 -5.68 -16.69
CA GLY A 312 -4.40 -6.57 -17.37
C GLY A 312 -5.81 -6.00 -17.51
N PHE A 313 -6.51 -6.44 -18.53
CA PHE A 313 -7.88 -6.00 -18.81
C PHE A 313 -8.77 -7.18 -19.15
N ARG A 314 -10.00 -7.16 -18.63
CA ARG A 314 -11.04 -8.09 -19.07
C ARG A 314 -11.44 -7.70 -20.49
N ILE A 315 -11.38 -8.66 -21.40
CA ILE A 315 -11.87 -8.45 -22.76
C ILE A 315 -13.40 -8.42 -22.68
N PRO A 316 -14.05 -7.33 -23.15
CA PRO A 316 -15.50 -7.25 -23.14
C PRO A 316 -16.10 -8.39 -23.99
N ALA A 317 -16.96 -9.20 -23.40
CA ALA A 317 -17.64 -10.28 -24.12
C ALA A 317 -18.65 -9.76 -25.13
N GLU A 318 -19.32 -8.65 -24.80
CA GLU A 318 -20.37 -8.03 -25.61
C GLU A 318 -20.21 -6.52 -25.62
N ARG A 319 -20.68 -5.91 -26.70
CA ARG A 319 -20.82 -4.45 -26.82
C ARG A 319 -22.11 -4.01 -26.15
N SER A 320 -22.18 -2.72 -25.79
CA SER A 320 -23.42 -2.15 -25.28
C SER A 320 -24.51 -2.23 -26.34
N ALA A 321 -25.72 -2.57 -25.92
CA ALA A 321 -26.88 -2.56 -26.81
C ALA A 321 -27.02 -1.18 -27.47
N LYS A 322 -27.32 -1.17 -28.77
CA LYS A 322 -27.46 0.10 -29.54
C LYS A 322 -28.42 1.06 -28.87
N ALA A 323 -29.55 0.57 -28.34
CA ALA A 323 -30.51 1.40 -27.62
C ALA A 323 -29.89 2.13 -26.42
N LYS A 324 -29.04 1.43 -25.62
CA LYS A 324 -28.34 2.04 -24.48
C LYS A 324 -27.39 3.17 -24.94
N VAL A 325 -26.72 2.98 -26.08
CA VAL A 325 -25.80 3.98 -26.63
C VAL A 325 -26.59 5.17 -27.19
N ASP A 326 -27.73 4.92 -27.87
CA ASP A 326 -28.60 5.96 -28.41
C ASP A 326 -29.24 6.78 -27.28
N ASP A 327 -29.71 6.14 -26.22
CA ASP A 327 -30.24 6.79 -25.01
C ASP A 327 -29.16 7.65 -24.33
N LEU A 328 -27.92 7.13 -24.20
CA LEU A 328 -26.78 7.87 -23.67
C LEU A 328 -26.47 9.10 -24.52
N ARG A 329 -26.46 8.96 -25.86
CA ARG A 329 -26.28 10.06 -26.79
C ARG A 329 -27.34 11.15 -26.59
N GLY A 330 -28.60 10.74 -26.46
CA GLY A 330 -29.71 11.65 -26.19
C GLY A 330 -29.60 12.36 -24.84
N SER A 331 -29.25 11.64 -23.78
CA SER A 331 -29.12 12.22 -22.45
C SER A 331 -27.96 13.23 -22.33
N LEU A 332 -26.90 13.04 -23.12
CA LEU A 332 -25.79 13.99 -23.23
C LEU A 332 -26.08 15.17 -24.18
N GLY A 333 -27.20 15.16 -24.88
CA GLY A 333 -27.54 16.21 -25.88
C GLY A 333 -26.66 16.18 -27.13
N ILE A 334 -26.05 15.03 -27.45
CA ILE A 334 -25.19 14.88 -28.63
C ILE A 334 -26.09 14.61 -29.85
N PRO A 335 -26.02 15.42 -30.93
CA PRO A 335 -26.83 15.21 -32.13
C PRO A 335 -26.64 13.83 -32.76
N ALA A 336 -27.69 13.28 -33.35
CA ALA A 336 -27.61 12.03 -34.08
C ALA A 336 -26.57 12.12 -35.20
N GLY A 337 -25.66 11.16 -35.29
CA GLY A 337 -24.59 11.13 -36.29
C GLY A 337 -23.43 12.12 -36.06
N ALA A 338 -23.44 12.88 -34.98
CA ALA A 338 -22.30 13.73 -34.63
C ALA A 338 -21.07 12.86 -34.29
N TRP A 339 -19.92 13.22 -34.86
CA TRP A 339 -18.64 12.57 -34.58
C TRP A 339 -18.19 12.87 -33.16
N THR A 340 -17.91 11.85 -32.37
CA THR A 340 -17.77 11.95 -30.92
C THR A 340 -16.40 11.52 -30.47
N VAL A 341 -15.71 12.41 -29.76
CA VAL A 341 -14.41 12.17 -29.09
C VAL A 341 -14.68 11.82 -27.64
N LEU A 342 -14.12 10.73 -27.13
CA LEU A 342 -14.14 10.39 -25.72
C LEU A 342 -12.78 10.68 -25.09
N MET A 343 -12.78 11.41 -23.99
CA MET A 343 -11.64 11.53 -23.11
C MET A 343 -12.05 11.12 -21.71
N ALA A 344 -11.62 9.92 -21.28
CA ALA A 344 -11.92 9.40 -19.96
C ALA A 344 -10.73 9.57 -19.01
N GLY A 345 -11.02 9.95 -17.78
CA GLY A 345 -10.04 10.13 -16.72
C GLY A 345 -10.39 11.26 -15.79
N ARG A 346 -9.70 11.28 -14.64
CA ARG A 346 -9.86 12.34 -13.65
C ARG A 346 -9.65 13.72 -14.27
N LEU A 347 -10.49 14.68 -13.89
CA LEU A 347 -10.29 16.08 -14.27
C LEU A 347 -9.14 16.65 -13.46
N ALA A 348 -7.95 16.68 -14.04
CA ALA A 348 -6.71 17.18 -13.44
C ALA A 348 -5.85 17.81 -14.55
N HIS A 349 -5.16 18.90 -14.24
CA HIS A 349 -4.42 19.67 -15.25
C HIS A 349 -3.44 18.80 -16.06
N TRP A 350 -2.74 17.90 -15.39
CA TRP A 350 -1.76 17.02 -16.03
C TRP A 350 -2.39 16.00 -17.00
N LYS A 351 -3.71 15.74 -16.92
CA LYS A 351 -4.43 14.89 -17.86
C LYS A 351 -4.72 15.58 -19.21
N GLY A 352 -4.68 16.92 -19.28
CA GLY A 352 -4.69 17.66 -20.53
C GLY A 352 -6.08 17.82 -21.20
N GLN A 353 -7.20 17.79 -20.44
CA GLN A 353 -8.51 18.07 -21.00
C GLN A 353 -8.56 19.44 -21.69
N HIS A 354 -7.86 20.45 -21.13
CA HIS A 354 -7.75 21.78 -21.74
C HIS A 354 -7.07 21.75 -23.12
N VAL A 355 -6.14 20.82 -23.35
CA VAL A 355 -5.48 20.62 -24.65
C VAL A 355 -6.46 20.06 -25.67
N LEU A 356 -7.32 19.11 -25.27
CA LEU A 356 -8.38 18.60 -26.13
C LEU A 356 -9.38 19.69 -26.48
N LEU A 357 -9.83 20.50 -25.51
CA LEU A 357 -10.75 21.59 -25.76
C LEU A 357 -10.16 22.60 -26.76
N GLU A 358 -8.89 22.95 -26.63
CA GLU A 358 -8.20 23.85 -27.57
C GLU A 358 -8.11 23.24 -28.97
N ALA A 359 -7.75 21.96 -29.08
CA ALA A 359 -7.71 21.25 -30.36
C ALA A 359 -9.08 21.22 -31.08
N LEU A 360 -10.17 21.06 -30.31
CA LEU A 360 -11.52 20.98 -30.83
C LEU A 360 -12.02 22.30 -31.46
N LYS A 361 -11.40 23.44 -31.16
CA LYS A 361 -11.71 24.70 -31.89
C LYS A 361 -11.41 24.58 -33.38
N ALA A 362 -10.38 23.82 -33.74
CA ALA A 362 -10.01 23.56 -35.14
C ALA A 362 -10.83 22.41 -35.78
N VAL A 363 -11.64 21.66 -35.00
CA VAL A 363 -12.39 20.49 -35.48
C VAL A 363 -13.91 20.73 -35.23
N PRO A 364 -14.56 21.61 -35.97
CA PRO A 364 -15.94 22.08 -35.66
C PRO A 364 -17.03 21.02 -35.77
N LYS A 365 -16.78 19.90 -36.47
CA LYS A 365 -17.73 18.77 -36.60
C LYS A 365 -17.69 17.78 -35.42
N ALA A 366 -16.74 17.92 -34.52
CA ALA A 366 -16.56 16.99 -33.42
C ALA A 366 -17.25 17.46 -32.14
N HIS A 367 -17.92 16.56 -31.45
CA HIS A 367 -18.37 16.69 -30.08
C HIS A 367 -17.41 15.93 -29.15
N ALA A 368 -17.21 16.39 -27.94
CA ALA A 368 -16.39 15.67 -26.96
C ALA A 368 -17.15 15.30 -25.70
N VAL A 369 -16.94 14.09 -25.22
CA VAL A 369 -17.39 13.62 -23.91
C VAL A 369 -16.19 13.57 -22.99
N LEU A 370 -16.22 14.38 -21.92
CA LEU A 370 -15.27 14.32 -20.82
C LEU A 370 -15.87 13.44 -19.72
N LEU A 371 -15.32 12.24 -19.59
CA LEU A 371 -15.78 11.21 -18.65
C LEU A 371 -14.86 11.17 -17.44
N GLY A 372 -15.34 11.62 -16.30
CA GLY A 372 -14.59 11.70 -15.03
C GLY A 372 -14.92 12.96 -14.26
N ASP A 373 -14.32 13.08 -13.07
CA ASP A 373 -14.58 14.18 -12.15
C ASP A 373 -13.30 14.65 -11.45
N ALA A 374 -13.39 15.79 -10.75
CA ALA A 374 -12.34 16.31 -9.88
C ALA A 374 -12.41 15.64 -8.51
N LEU A 375 -11.62 14.58 -8.29
CA LEU A 375 -11.85 13.63 -7.19
C LEU A 375 -11.03 13.91 -5.92
N PHE A 376 -9.84 14.55 -6.01
CA PHE A 376 -8.89 14.46 -4.90
C PHE A 376 -8.47 15.81 -4.29
N THR A 377 -8.23 16.85 -5.07
CA THR A 377 -7.65 18.11 -4.59
C THR A 377 -8.52 19.32 -4.93
N ASP A 378 -8.29 20.43 -4.22
CA ASP A 378 -8.94 21.70 -4.54
C ASP A 378 -8.44 22.27 -5.87
N GLU A 379 -7.19 22.00 -6.24
CA GLU A 379 -6.64 22.34 -7.55
C GLU A 379 -7.40 21.61 -8.66
N ASP A 380 -7.72 20.31 -8.49
CA ASP A 380 -8.53 19.56 -9.45
C ASP A 380 -9.93 20.20 -9.62
N ARG A 381 -10.57 20.65 -8.52
CA ARG A 381 -11.88 21.33 -8.56
C ARG A 381 -11.81 22.67 -9.27
N GLN A 382 -10.76 23.45 -8.99
CA GLN A 382 -10.54 24.73 -9.69
C GLN A 382 -10.29 24.50 -11.18
N TYR A 383 -9.52 23.48 -11.52
CA TYR A 383 -9.29 23.10 -12.92
C TYR A 383 -10.58 22.68 -13.63
N ALA A 384 -11.45 21.92 -12.97
CA ALA A 384 -12.76 21.56 -13.53
C ALA A 384 -13.61 22.81 -13.85
N LEU A 385 -13.62 23.82 -12.97
CA LEU A 385 -14.30 25.10 -13.21
C LEU A 385 -13.70 25.84 -14.43
N GLN A 386 -12.37 25.83 -14.58
CA GLN A 386 -11.71 26.41 -15.76
C GLN A 386 -12.11 25.69 -17.05
N LEU A 387 -12.22 24.35 -17.02
CA LEU A 387 -12.67 23.57 -18.17
C LEU A 387 -14.10 23.92 -18.57
N HIS A 388 -15.02 24.09 -17.62
CA HIS A 388 -16.37 24.55 -17.91
C HIS A 388 -16.37 25.95 -18.57
N THR A 389 -15.59 26.90 -18.04
CA THR A 389 -15.45 28.23 -18.63
C THR A 389 -14.86 28.16 -20.05
N GLN A 390 -13.85 27.29 -20.28
CA GLN A 390 -13.28 27.10 -21.62
C GLN A 390 -14.30 26.49 -22.60
N ALA A 391 -15.16 25.57 -22.13
CA ALA A 391 -16.20 24.93 -22.93
C ALA A 391 -17.30 25.89 -23.38
N ASP A 392 -17.51 26.99 -22.65
CA ASP A 392 -18.48 28.05 -23.00
C ASP A 392 -17.97 28.99 -24.12
N ALA A 393 -16.73 28.83 -24.60
CA ALA A 393 -16.20 29.60 -25.71
C ALA A 393 -17.10 29.42 -26.96
N PRO A 394 -17.31 30.46 -27.77
CA PRO A 394 -18.24 30.39 -28.93
C PRO A 394 -17.94 29.25 -29.91
N GLU A 395 -16.66 28.93 -30.08
CA GLU A 395 -16.20 27.85 -30.97
C GLU A 395 -16.51 26.44 -30.41
N LEU A 396 -16.76 26.32 -29.09
CA LEU A 396 -16.98 25.05 -28.39
C LEU A 396 -18.43 24.89 -27.91
N ALA A 397 -19.19 25.97 -27.89
CA ALA A 397 -20.51 25.98 -27.27
C ALA A 397 -21.43 24.86 -27.80
N GLY A 398 -22.01 24.10 -26.87
CA GLY A 398 -22.88 22.96 -27.17
C GLY A 398 -22.20 21.71 -27.72
N ARG A 399 -20.85 21.67 -27.76
CA ARG A 399 -20.07 20.53 -28.27
C ARG A 399 -19.29 19.78 -27.22
N ILE A 400 -19.19 20.30 -26.00
CA ILE A 400 -18.45 19.67 -24.90
C ILE A 400 -19.46 19.17 -23.87
N HIS A 401 -19.39 17.87 -23.57
CA HIS A 401 -20.32 17.17 -22.69
C HIS A 401 -19.57 16.58 -21.48
N PHE A 402 -19.84 17.10 -20.31
CA PHE A 402 -19.28 16.60 -19.05
C PHE A 402 -20.17 15.49 -18.52
N ALA A 403 -19.65 14.25 -18.50
CA ALA A 403 -20.42 13.07 -18.07
C ALA A 403 -20.26 12.76 -16.57
N GLY A 404 -19.35 13.46 -15.87
CA GLY A 404 -19.03 13.15 -14.48
C GLY A 404 -18.38 11.80 -14.30
N PHE A 405 -18.21 11.38 -13.05
CA PHE A 405 -17.69 10.04 -12.72
C PHE A 405 -18.74 8.96 -13.02
N GLN A 406 -18.34 7.93 -13.75
CA GLN A 406 -19.19 6.79 -14.10
C GLN A 406 -18.49 5.47 -13.74
N LYS A 407 -19.22 4.56 -13.11
CA LYS A 407 -18.72 3.22 -12.80
C LYS A 407 -18.70 2.31 -14.03
N GLU A 408 -19.75 2.41 -14.85
CA GLU A 408 -19.87 1.66 -16.10
C GLU A 408 -19.48 2.55 -17.28
N THR A 409 -18.34 2.29 -17.87
CA THR A 409 -17.74 3.14 -18.90
C THR A 409 -17.95 2.61 -20.31
N MET A 410 -18.28 1.32 -20.49
CA MET A 410 -18.32 0.68 -21.81
C MET A 410 -19.25 1.38 -22.80
N ALA A 411 -20.45 1.83 -22.36
CA ALA A 411 -21.36 2.55 -23.24
C ALA A 411 -20.78 3.86 -23.78
N TYR A 412 -19.92 4.53 -23.02
CA TYR A 412 -19.20 5.74 -23.45
C TYR A 412 -18.13 5.42 -24.50
N PHE A 413 -17.40 4.31 -24.31
CA PHE A 413 -16.47 3.84 -25.34
C PHE A 413 -17.22 3.43 -26.61
N ASP A 414 -18.37 2.76 -26.49
CA ASP A 414 -19.19 2.40 -27.65
C ASP A 414 -19.77 3.61 -28.37
N LEU A 415 -20.12 4.66 -27.64
CA LEU A 415 -20.59 5.95 -28.17
C LEU A 415 -19.52 6.69 -28.98
N ALA A 416 -18.26 6.57 -28.61
CA ALA A 416 -17.14 7.30 -29.20
C ALA A 416 -16.80 6.84 -30.62
N ASP A 417 -16.34 7.75 -31.45
CA ASP A 417 -15.67 7.47 -32.74
C ASP A 417 -14.15 7.43 -32.58
N VAL A 418 -13.61 8.12 -31.58
CA VAL A 418 -12.18 8.11 -31.20
C VAL A 418 -12.02 8.29 -29.71
N VAL A 419 -10.98 7.66 -29.15
CA VAL A 419 -10.58 7.83 -27.76
C VAL A 419 -9.29 8.64 -27.69
N VAL A 420 -9.28 9.66 -26.85
CA VAL A 420 -8.14 10.58 -26.68
C VAL A 420 -7.55 10.45 -25.29
N HIS A 421 -6.23 10.33 -25.24
CA HIS A 421 -5.40 10.46 -24.06
C HIS A 421 -4.43 11.63 -24.29
N ALA A 422 -4.66 12.77 -23.63
CA ALA A 422 -3.93 14.02 -23.90
C ALA A 422 -3.04 14.46 -22.71
N SER A 423 -2.60 13.53 -21.86
CA SER A 423 -1.78 13.84 -20.68
C SER A 423 -0.57 14.70 -21.06
N VAL A 424 -0.38 15.83 -20.35
CA VAL A 424 0.72 16.77 -20.60
C VAL A 424 2.02 16.36 -19.92
N HIS A 425 1.95 15.40 -19.00
CA HIS A 425 3.09 14.76 -18.38
C HIS A 425 3.08 13.25 -18.65
N ALA A 426 4.24 12.61 -18.47
CA ALA A 426 4.38 11.17 -18.62
C ALA A 426 3.43 10.43 -17.65
N GLU A 427 2.63 9.52 -18.19
CA GLU A 427 1.72 8.68 -17.42
C GLU A 427 2.34 7.30 -17.20
N PRO A 428 2.16 6.69 -16.00
CA PRO A 428 2.73 5.37 -15.71
C PRO A 428 2.32 4.28 -16.69
N PHE A 429 1.06 4.28 -17.13
CA PHE A 429 0.54 3.29 -18.06
C PHE A 429 -0.39 3.92 -19.11
N GLY A 430 -1.59 4.34 -18.71
CA GLY A 430 -2.60 4.86 -19.64
C GLY A 430 -3.73 3.86 -19.90
N ARG A 431 -4.42 3.42 -18.83
CA ARG A 431 -5.52 2.43 -18.90
C ARG A 431 -6.55 2.74 -19.97
N VAL A 432 -6.96 4.01 -20.11
CA VAL A 432 -7.97 4.46 -21.07
C VAL A 432 -7.59 4.17 -22.53
N ILE A 433 -6.30 4.13 -22.83
CA ILE A 433 -5.80 3.79 -24.17
C ILE A 433 -6.15 2.34 -24.48
N VAL A 434 -5.79 1.41 -23.57
CA VAL A 434 -6.07 -0.02 -23.75
C VAL A 434 -7.59 -0.28 -23.75
N GLU A 435 -8.35 0.39 -22.89
CA GLU A 435 -9.81 0.30 -22.86
C GLU A 435 -10.42 0.75 -24.21
N GLY A 436 -9.91 1.85 -24.79
CA GLY A 436 -10.29 2.31 -26.13
C GLY A 436 -9.93 1.31 -27.23
N MET A 437 -8.72 0.77 -27.19
CA MET A 437 -8.26 -0.26 -28.12
C MET A 437 -9.14 -1.52 -28.05
N LEU A 438 -9.42 -2.03 -26.84
CA LEU A 438 -10.29 -3.19 -26.62
C LEU A 438 -11.73 -2.92 -27.07
N ALA A 439 -12.19 -1.68 -26.92
CA ALA A 439 -13.45 -1.22 -27.48
C ALA A 439 -13.44 -1.08 -29.01
N GLY A 440 -12.34 -1.41 -29.72
CA GLY A 440 -12.20 -1.32 -31.16
C GLY A 440 -12.35 0.12 -31.66
N LYS A 441 -11.85 1.08 -30.91
CA LYS A 441 -11.83 2.49 -31.28
C LYS A 441 -10.43 2.92 -31.67
N PRO A 442 -10.28 3.79 -32.69
CA PRO A 442 -8.99 4.42 -32.93
C PRO A 442 -8.62 5.25 -31.70
N VAL A 443 -7.33 5.26 -31.35
CA VAL A 443 -6.81 5.97 -30.18
C VAL A 443 -5.80 7.03 -30.60
N ILE A 444 -5.86 8.20 -29.95
CA ILE A 444 -4.80 9.21 -30.01
C ILE A 444 -4.23 9.36 -28.61
N ALA A 445 -2.91 9.26 -28.48
CA ALA A 445 -2.25 9.31 -27.18
C ALA A 445 -1.05 10.26 -27.16
N SER A 446 -0.77 10.86 -26.01
CA SER A 446 0.44 11.64 -25.80
C SER A 446 1.69 10.75 -25.87
N ARG A 447 2.73 11.21 -26.58
CA ARG A 447 4.02 10.51 -26.77
C ARG A 447 4.89 10.65 -25.53
N ALA A 448 4.44 10.12 -24.39
CA ALA A 448 5.18 10.15 -23.13
C ALA A 448 4.79 9.00 -22.20
N GLY A 449 5.76 8.51 -21.41
CA GLY A 449 5.55 7.47 -20.42
C GLY A 449 5.01 6.17 -21.03
N GLY A 450 4.22 5.43 -20.23
CA GLY A 450 3.60 4.17 -20.66
C GLY A 450 2.66 4.31 -21.86
N ALA A 451 2.05 5.47 -22.08
CA ALA A 451 1.21 5.73 -23.25
C ALA A 451 1.97 5.54 -24.57
N ALA A 452 3.25 5.96 -24.62
CA ALA A 452 4.12 5.79 -25.78
C ALA A 452 4.57 4.34 -26.01
N GLU A 453 4.45 3.48 -24.99
CA GLU A 453 4.75 2.05 -25.10
C GLU A 453 3.52 1.25 -25.61
N ILE A 454 2.31 1.70 -25.27
CA ILE A 454 1.07 1.04 -25.66
C ILE A 454 0.77 1.27 -27.13
N VAL A 455 0.98 2.50 -27.63
CA VAL A 455 0.61 2.92 -28.99
C VAL A 455 1.80 2.87 -29.93
N GLN A 456 1.71 2.06 -30.97
CA GLN A 456 2.60 2.09 -32.11
C GLN A 456 2.05 3.11 -33.13
N HIS A 457 2.78 4.23 -33.30
CA HIS A 457 2.34 5.33 -34.14
C HIS A 457 2.01 4.88 -35.57
N GLU A 458 0.83 5.29 -36.07
CA GLU A 458 0.28 4.93 -37.40
C GLU A 458 0.01 3.43 -37.64
N GLN A 459 0.17 2.60 -36.61
CA GLN A 459 -0.15 1.15 -36.68
C GLN A 459 -1.31 0.79 -35.75
N THR A 460 -1.22 1.16 -34.46
CA THR A 460 -2.25 0.85 -33.45
C THR A 460 -2.87 2.12 -32.87
N GLY A 461 -2.49 3.29 -33.35
CA GLY A 461 -3.03 4.59 -32.93
C GLY A 461 -2.13 5.73 -33.40
N LEU A 462 -2.47 6.94 -32.99
CA LEU A 462 -1.68 8.13 -33.27
C LEU A 462 -1.03 8.65 -32.00
N LEU A 463 0.27 8.97 -32.07
CA LEU A 463 1.01 9.61 -30.98
C LEU A 463 1.22 11.08 -31.31
N VAL A 464 0.88 11.96 -30.37
CA VAL A 464 1.04 13.42 -30.46
C VAL A 464 1.97 13.93 -29.36
N VAL A 465 2.60 15.07 -29.59
CA VAL A 465 3.46 15.71 -28.58
C VAL A 465 2.61 16.15 -27.38
N PRO A 466 3.01 15.84 -26.13
CA PRO A 466 2.29 16.27 -24.94
C PRO A 466 2.06 17.78 -24.93
N GLY A 467 0.81 18.20 -24.70
CA GLY A 467 0.42 19.62 -24.67
C GLY A 467 0.23 20.28 -26.03
N SER A 468 0.50 19.59 -27.15
CA SER A 468 0.30 20.15 -28.50
C SER A 468 -1.16 20.03 -28.95
N ALA A 469 -1.92 21.09 -28.79
CA ALA A 469 -3.29 21.16 -29.29
C ALA A 469 -3.35 21.10 -30.83
N SER A 470 -2.34 21.64 -31.53
CA SER A 470 -2.28 21.59 -32.99
C SER A 470 -2.07 20.17 -33.52
N GLU A 471 -1.11 19.42 -32.99
CA GLU A 471 -0.92 18.03 -33.42
C GLU A 471 -2.14 17.15 -33.07
N LEU A 472 -2.78 17.41 -31.92
CA LEU A 472 -4.01 16.72 -31.54
C LEU A 472 -5.14 17.04 -32.50
N ALA A 473 -5.31 18.30 -32.93
CA ALA A 473 -6.28 18.70 -33.91
C ALA A 473 -6.04 18.04 -35.29
N ASP A 474 -4.77 18.01 -35.74
CA ASP A 474 -4.40 17.36 -36.99
C ASP A 474 -4.68 15.84 -36.95
N ALA A 475 -4.39 15.19 -35.84
CA ALA A 475 -4.68 13.77 -35.63
C ALA A 475 -6.20 13.50 -35.65
N LEU A 476 -6.98 14.34 -34.97
CA LEU A 476 -8.46 14.26 -34.98
C LEU A 476 -9.03 14.45 -36.39
N MET A 477 -8.56 15.46 -37.11
CA MET A 477 -9.00 15.73 -38.49
C MET A 477 -8.62 14.58 -39.44
N ARG A 478 -7.45 13.99 -39.26
CA ARG A 478 -7.02 12.83 -40.08
C ARG A 478 -7.97 11.65 -39.90
N LEU A 479 -8.33 11.30 -38.63
CA LEU A 479 -9.26 10.21 -38.36
C LEU A 479 -10.70 10.53 -38.81
N LEU A 480 -11.12 11.78 -38.68
CA LEU A 480 -12.44 12.23 -39.14
C LEU A 480 -12.59 12.15 -40.67
N ASN A 481 -11.54 12.51 -41.42
CA ASN A 481 -11.58 12.60 -42.88
C ASN A 481 -11.23 11.29 -43.60
N ASP A 482 -10.53 10.37 -42.92
CA ASP A 482 -10.15 9.07 -43.47
C ASP A 482 -10.68 7.91 -42.59
N SER A 483 -11.94 7.57 -42.82
CA SER A 483 -12.65 6.52 -42.11
C SER A 483 -12.03 5.12 -42.30
N LYS A 484 -11.41 4.88 -43.48
CA LYS A 484 -10.72 3.63 -43.75
C LYS A 484 -9.47 3.49 -42.87
N PHE A 485 -8.64 4.52 -42.83
CA PHE A 485 -7.47 4.58 -41.98
C PHE A 485 -7.84 4.43 -40.49
N ALA A 486 -8.88 5.17 -40.03
CA ALA A 486 -9.37 5.05 -38.66
C ALA A 486 -9.82 3.62 -38.31
N HIS A 487 -10.53 2.96 -39.22
CA HIS A 487 -10.99 1.58 -39.03
C HIS A 487 -9.81 0.57 -38.99
N ASP A 488 -8.86 0.73 -39.92
CA ASP A 488 -7.67 -0.16 -39.97
C ASP A 488 -6.82 -0.02 -38.71
N LEU A 489 -6.59 1.21 -38.21
CA LEU A 489 -5.94 1.48 -36.93
C LEU A 489 -6.67 0.82 -35.78
N ALA A 490 -7.99 1.00 -35.66
CA ALA A 490 -8.81 0.46 -34.59
C ALA A 490 -8.76 -1.08 -34.54
N ARG A 491 -8.81 -1.73 -35.71
CA ARG A 491 -8.72 -3.19 -35.82
C ARG A 491 -7.36 -3.71 -35.35
N GLN A 492 -6.26 -3.10 -35.79
CA GLN A 492 -4.92 -3.49 -35.37
C GLN A 492 -4.71 -3.21 -33.86
N ALA A 493 -5.19 -2.07 -33.38
CA ALA A 493 -5.17 -1.71 -31.97
C ALA A 493 -5.89 -2.75 -31.10
N GLN A 494 -7.11 -3.15 -31.52
CA GLN A 494 -7.90 -4.13 -30.79
C GLN A 494 -7.21 -5.48 -30.71
N GLN A 495 -6.67 -5.99 -31.81
CA GLN A 495 -5.93 -7.24 -31.83
C GLN A 495 -4.69 -7.17 -30.91
N THR A 496 -3.89 -6.12 -31.04
CA THR A 496 -2.71 -5.92 -30.18
C THR A 496 -3.08 -5.86 -28.71
N ALA A 497 -4.17 -5.17 -28.36
CA ALA A 497 -4.63 -5.06 -26.98
C ALA A 497 -5.11 -6.42 -26.42
N GLN A 498 -5.82 -7.21 -27.21
CA GLN A 498 -6.26 -8.55 -26.84
C GLN A 498 -5.08 -9.49 -26.60
N ASP A 499 -4.06 -9.44 -27.46
CA ASP A 499 -2.90 -10.33 -27.40
C ASP A 499 -1.95 -9.95 -26.24
N THR A 500 -1.82 -8.64 -25.94
CA THR A 500 -0.81 -8.13 -25.01
C THR A 500 -1.34 -7.92 -23.60
N TYR A 501 -2.58 -7.41 -23.48
CA TYR A 501 -3.15 -6.91 -22.23
C TYR A 501 -4.32 -7.74 -21.70
N ALA A 502 -4.58 -8.93 -22.28
CA ALA A 502 -5.60 -9.84 -21.75
C ALA A 502 -5.31 -10.17 -20.28
N LEU A 503 -6.34 -10.04 -19.43
CA LEU A 503 -6.21 -10.20 -17.99
C LEU A 503 -5.57 -11.54 -17.60
N ASN A 504 -6.00 -12.64 -18.22
CA ASN A 504 -5.49 -13.97 -17.91
C ASN A 504 -3.97 -14.08 -18.16
N ALA A 505 -3.48 -13.58 -19.29
CA ALA A 505 -2.05 -13.62 -19.62
C ALA A 505 -1.21 -12.75 -18.67
N VAL A 506 -1.76 -11.62 -18.22
CA VAL A 506 -1.11 -10.76 -17.23
C VAL A 506 -1.11 -11.40 -15.84
N GLN A 507 -2.23 -12.02 -15.45
CA GLN A 507 -2.33 -12.75 -14.18
C GLN A 507 -1.33 -13.91 -14.11
N GLU A 508 -1.13 -14.68 -15.19
CA GLU A 508 -0.12 -15.74 -15.25
C GLU A 508 1.30 -15.22 -15.00
N LYS A 509 1.64 -14.05 -15.55
CA LYS A 509 2.94 -13.42 -15.30
C LYS A 509 3.10 -12.99 -13.83
N ILE A 510 2.07 -12.38 -13.24
CA ILE A 510 2.08 -11.99 -11.82
C ILE A 510 2.17 -13.22 -10.93
N GLU A 511 1.41 -14.27 -11.25
CA GLU A 511 1.45 -15.55 -10.55
C GLU A 511 2.86 -16.17 -10.57
N SER A 512 3.52 -16.13 -11.71
CA SER A 512 4.91 -16.58 -11.82
C SER A 512 5.84 -15.82 -10.87
N VAL A 513 5.69 -14.49 -10.75
CA VAL A 513 6.47 -13.68 -9.80
C VAL A 513 6.16 -14.06 -8.35
N ILE A 514 4.89 -14.29 -8.01
CA ILE A 514 4.47 -14.71 -6.67
C ILE A 514 5.11 -16.06 -6.31
N GLN A 515 5.01 -17.05 -7.20
CA GLN A 515 5.56 -18.40 -6.99
C GLN A 515 7.09 -18.39 -6.89
N GLN A 516 7.78 -17.63 -7.75
CA GLN A 516 9.24 -17.47 -7.70
C GLN A 516 9.68 -16.83 -6.39
N THR A 517 8.98 -15.78 -5.96
CA THR A 517 9.27 -15.06 -4.72
C THR A 517 9.08 -15.96 -3.50
N ALA A 518 8.00 -16.73 -3.43
CA ALA A 518 7.73 -17.68 -2.35
C ALA A 518 8.77 -18.82 -2.32
N SER A 519 9.09 -19.38 -3.49
CA SER A 519 10.04 -20.51 -3.61
C SER A 519 11.46 -20.11 -3.23
N ARG A 520 11.91 -18.92 -3.61
CA ARG A 520 13.22 -18.39 -3.26
C ARG A 520 13.37 -18.23 -1.75
N ALA A 521 12.39 -17.65 -1.09
CA ALA A 521 12.40 -17.47 0.37
C ALA A 521 12.43 -18.82 1.11
N SER A 522 11.70 -19.83 0.62
CA SER A 522 11.69 -21.18 1.19
C SER A 522 13.04 -21.88 1.06
N ARG A 523 13.78 -21.66 -0.02
CA ARG A 523 15.14 -22.20 -0.22
C ARG A 523 16.14 -21.53 0.73
N GLU A 524 16.12 -20.20 0.83
CA GLU A 524 16.99 -19.45 1.75
C GLU A 524 16.75 -19.85 3.22
N GLU A 525 15.48 -20.08 3.62
CA GLU A 525 15.16 -20.61 4.95
C GLU A 525 15.73 -22.04 5.18
N SER A 526 15.66 -22.92 4.16
CA SER A 526 16.18 -24.28 4.26
C SER A 526 17.71 -24.32 4.35
N GLU A 527 18.39 -23.48 3.58
CA GLU A 527 19.86 -23.36 3.60
C GLU A 527 20.39 -22.80 4.92
N MET A 528 19.69 -21.79 5.49
CA MET A 528 20.03 -21.27 6.83
C MET A 528 19.82 -22.32 7.93
N ALA A 529 18.78 -23.15 7.82
CA ALA A 529 18.50 -24.21 8.78
C ALA A 529 19.54 -25.36 8.72
N THR A 530 20.09 -25.64 7.54
CA THR A 530 21.11 -26.68 7.34
C THR A 530 22.52 -26.21 7.70
N ASN A 531 22.81 -24.92 7.59
CA ASN A 531 24.12 -24.32 7.91
C ASN A 531 24.30 -23.94 9.39
N HIS A 532 23.29 -24.12 10.26
CA HIS A 532 23.41 -24.08 11.71
C HIS A 532 23.28 -25.51 12.29
N PRO A 533 24.34 -26.33 12.32
CA PRO A 533 24.34 -27.52 13.12
C PRO A 533 24.37 -27.07 14.60
N ILE A 534 23.22 -27.16 15.27
CA ILE A 534 23.23 -27.25 16.72
C ILE A 534 24.11 -28.45 17.01
N GLN A 535 25.27 -28.20 17.58
CA GLN A 535 26.11 -29.23 18.20
C GLN A 535 25.19 -30.09 19.08
N GLN A 536 24.82 -31.25 18.57
CA GLN A 536 24.54 -32.40 19.41
C GLN A 536 25.89 -32.80 19.98
N ALA A 537 26.24 -32.23 21.12
CA ALA A 537 27.30 -32.70 21.98
C ALA A 537 26.62 -33.24 23.25
N ALA A 538 26.84 -34.52 23.44
CA ALA A 538 26.49 -35.42 24.51
C ALA A 538 26.57 -34.85 25.93
#